data_4bfae422855fc782158492cad9be3fa5
#
_entry.id   4bfae422855fc782158492cad9be3fa5
#
_cell.length_a   1.000
_cell.length_b   1.000
_cell.length_c   1.000
_cell.angle_alpha   90.00
_cell.angle_beta   90.00
_cell.angle_gamma   90.00
#
_symmetry.space_group_name_H-M   'P 1'
#
loop_
_entity.id
_entity.type
_entity.pdbx_description
1 polymer ?
#
loop_
_entity_poly.entity_id
_entity_poly.type
_entity_poly.pdbx_seq_one_letter_code
_entity_poly.pdbx_strand_id
1 'polypeptide(L)'
;MSMSRPQGHVLLLGKIHEDAMQLLRSHQELTYEVLDHSSDTELSIKLQQADALIVRTAKLSPEILKKATQLRVVARHGVGYDNVPVDVLSQNKTPLATTGDANAVTVAEHTFYLILTLAKRGREFDTAVRDGEWESRNTLQGSELFGKNL
;
A
#
# COMPACT_ATOMS: atom_id res chain seq x y z
N MET A 1 -2.24 40.86 -5.33
CA MET A 1 -2.26 39.46 -5.72
C MET A 1 -3.25 38.74 -4.80
N SER A 2 -4.42 38.38 -5.30
CA SER A 2 -5.40 37.61 -4.54
C SER A 2 -4.86 36.20 -4.40
N MET A 3 -4.46 35.81 -3.21
CA MET A 3 -4.19 34.40 -2.91
C MET A 3 -5.53 33.66 -3.07
N SER A 4 -5.68 32.87 -4.14
CA SER A 4 -6.80 31.97 -4.29
C SER A 4 -6.79 31.00 -3.10
N ARG A 5 -7.96 30.83 -2.45
CA ARG A 5 -8.11 29.81 -1.38
C ARG A 5 -7.73 28.45 -1.94
N PRO A 6 -7.06 27.58 -1.15
CA PRO A 6 -6.83 26.20 -1.56
C PRO A 6 -8.15 25.57 -2.02
N GLN A 7 -8.13 24.89 -3.16
CA GLN A 7 -9.33 24.26 -3.72
C GLN A 7 -9.61 22.87 -3.14
N GLY A 8 -8.68 22.32 -2.35
CA GLY A 8 -8.86 21.04 -1.69
C GLY A 8 -7.85 20.78 -0.59
N HIS A 9 -8.26 20.00 0.40
CA HIS A 9 -7.43 19.52 1.50
C HIS A 9 -7.28 18.00 1.44
N VAL A 10 -6.02 17.52 1.35
CA VAL A 10 -5.67 16.11 1.24
C VAL A 10 -5.13 15.61 2.57
N LEU A 11 -5.79 14.61 3.15
CA LEU A 11 -5.31 13.91 4.33
C LEU A 11 -4.55 12.64 3.91
N LEU A 12 -3.33 12.44 4.43
CA LEU A 12 -2.54 11.24 4.18
C LEU A 12 -2.45 10.42 5.47
N LEU A 13 -2.84 9.15 5.40
CA LEU A 13 -2.64 8.18 6.48
C LEU A 13 -1.39 7.34 6.20
N GLY A 14 -0.30 7.75 6.85
CA GLY A 14 1.03 7.17 6.68
C GLY A 14 1.84 7.82 5.57
N LYS A 15 3.14 7.58 5.62
CA LYS A 15 4.10 8.12 4.65
C LYS A 15 3.97 7.44 3.30
N ILE A 16 4.03 8.24 2.23
CA ILE A 16 4.13 7.78 0.84
C ILE A 16 5.51 8.14 0.29
N HIS A 17 5.86 7.62 -0.90
CA HIS A 17 7.14 7.87 -1.53
C HIS A 17 7.35 9.37 -1.81
N GLU A 18 8.60 9.82 -1.77
CA GLU A 18 8.94 11.24 -1.94
C GLU A 18 8.49 11.79 -3.30
N ASP A 19 8.58 11.00 -4.37
CA ASP A 19 8.11 11.42 -5.70
C ASP A 19 6.61 11.76 -5.70
N ALA A 20 5.82 10.97 -4.97
CA ALA A 20 4.39 11.25 -4.82
C ALA A 20 4.15 12.50 -3.95
N MET A 21 4.99 12.73 -2.93
CA MET A 21 4.94 13.97 -2.15
C MET A 21 5.33 15.19 -2.97
N GLN A 22 6.33 15.06 -3.87
CA GLN A 22 6.72 16.14 -4.79
C GLN A 22 5.58 16.48 -5.75
N LEU A 23 4.91 15.46 -6.29
CA LEU A 23 3.74 15.65 -7.14
C LEU A 23 2.64 16.42 -6.38
N LEU A 24 2.34 16.02 -5.14
CA LEU A 24 1.34 16.69 -4.32
C LEU A 24 1.71 18.16 -4.05
N ARG A 25 2.99 18.44 -3.74
CA ARG A 25 3.51 19.80 -3.51
C ARG A 25 3.51 20.67 -4.76
N SER A 26 3.57 20.08 -5.96
CA SER A 26 3.52 20.84 -7.21
C SER A 26 2.15 21.46 -7.48
N HIS A 27 1.10 20.97 -6.80
CA HIS A 27 -0.26 21.47 -6.89
C HIS A 27 -0.51 22.54 -5.82
N GLN A 28 -0.21 23.81 -6.14
CA GLN A 28 -0.32 24.94 -5.22
C GLN A 28 -1.78 25.20 -4.74
N GLU A 29 -2.76 24.71 -5.46
CA GLU A 29 -4.18 24.78 -5.11
C GLU A 29 -4.59 23.76 -4.02
N LEU A 30 -3.70 22.82 -3.65
CA LEU A 30 -3.96 21.83 -2.62
C LEU A 30 -3.20 22.16 -1.33
N THR A 31 -3.84 21.86 -0.22
CA THR A 31 -3.17 21.71 1.08
C THR A 31 -3.15 20.27 1.47
N TYR A 32 -2.18 19.85 2.28
CA TYR A 32 -2.15 18.47 2.76
C TYR A 32 -1.67 18.37 4.21
N GLU A 33 -2.09 17.31 4.87
CA GLU A 33 -1.62 16.93 6.21
C GLU A 33 -1.27 15.45 6.23
N VAL A 34 -0.18 15.07 6.89
CA VAL A 34 0.26 13.69 7.04
C VAL A 34 0.04 13.26 8.49
N LEU A 35 -0.73 12.20 8.69
CA LEU A 35 -0.93 11.54 9.98
C LEU A 35 -0.17 10.21 9.98
N ASP A 36 0.96 10.16 10.68
CA ASP A 36 1.74 8.92 10.82
C ASP A 36 1.13 7.98 11.88
N HIS A 37 0.66 8.55 12.99
CA HIS A 37 -0.04 7.87 14.06
C HIS A 37 -1.15 8.80 14.57
N SER A 38 -2.37 8.35 14.50
CA SER A 38 -3.52 9.11 15.03
C SER A 38 -4.45 8.20 15.81
N SER A 39 -5.08 8.76 16.83
CA SER A 39 -6.23 8.14 17.46
C SER A 39 -7.44 8.16 16.51
N ASP A 40 -8.38 7.25 16.70
CA ASP A 40 -9.63 7.24 15.94
C ASP A 40 -10.39 8.56 16.08
N THR A 41 -10.29 9.20 17.23
CA THR A 41 -10.93 10.51 17.50
C THR A 41 -10.28 11.60 16.64
N GLU A 42 -8.97 11.70 16.65
CA GLU A 42 -8.24 12.69 15.85
C GLU A 42 -8.48 12.46 14.34
N LEU A 43 -8.36 11.23 13.89
CA LEU A 43 -8.66 10.86 12.50
C LEU A 43 -10.07 11.25 12.11
N SER A 44 -11.06 10.99 12.96
CA SER A 44 -12.45 11.35 12.70
C SER A 44 -12.65 12.86 12.53
N ILE A 45 -11.98 13.67 13.33
CA ILE A 45 -12.06 15.15 13.24
C ILE A 45 -11.41 15.64 11.94
N LYS A 46 -10.18 15.17 11.65
CA LYS A 46 -9.43 15.59 10.47
C LYS A 46 -10.13 15.17 9.17
N LEU A 47 -10.67 13.94 9.15
CA LEU A 47 -11.32 13.41 7.97
C LEU A 47 -12.61 14.15 7.60
N GLN A 48 -13.32 14.70 8.57
CA GLN A 48 -14.50 15.54 8.31
C GLN A 48 -14.16 16.87 7.63
N GLN A 49 -12.89 17.29 7.65
CA GLN A 49 -12.39 18.52 7.04
C GLN A 49 -11.64 18.29 5.73
N ALA A 50 -11.44 17.02 5.36
CA ALA A 50 -10.67 16.64 4.19
C ALA A 50 -11.56 16.46 2.95
N ASP A 51 -11.09 16.96 1.81
CA ASP A 51 -11.70 16.70 0.49
C ASP A 51 -11.23 15.39 -0.10
N ALA A 52 -10.00 14.97 0.22
CA ALA A 52 -9.41 13.73 -0.27
C ALA A 52 -8.66 13.00 0.84
N LEU A 53 -8.66 11.67 0.77
CA LEU A 53 -7.90 10.82 1.66
C LEU A 53 -6.95 9.95 0.85
N ILE A 54 -5.66 9.95 1.21
CA ILE A 54 -4.70 8.95 0.76
C ILE A 54 -4.43 8.00 1.91
N VAL A 55 -4.67 6.70 1.69
CA VAL A 55 -4.43 5.65 2.69
C VAL A 55 -3.53 4.57 2.14
N ARG A 56 -2.55 4.14 2.94
CA ARG A 56 -1.63 3.05 2.56
C ARG A 56 -2.02 1.75 3.25
N THR A 57 -1.63 1.55 4.49
CA THR A 57 -1.80 0.31 5.25
C THR A 57 -2.76 0.44 6.43
N ALA A 58 -3.09 1.67 6.82
CA ALA A 58 -4.01 1.92 7.91
C ALA A 58 -5.39 1.32 7.60
N LYS A 59 -5.99 0.65 8.57
CA LYS A 59 -7.36 0.13 8.45
C LYS A 59 -8.33 1.24 8.81
N LEU A 60 -9.24 1.54 7.90
CA LEU A 60 -10.27 2.55 8.11
C LEU A 60 -11.50 1.95 8.82
N SER A 61 -11.96 2.63 9.87
CA SER A 61 -13.21 2.27 10.54
C SER A 61 -14.41 2.75 9.70
N PRO A 62 -15.44 1.87 9.51
CA PRO A 62 -16.69 2.26 8.88
C PRO A 62 -17.37 3.47 9.56
N GLU A 63 -17.29 3.53 10.89
CA GLU A 63 -17.91 4.58 11.71
C GLU A 63 -17.27 5.95 11.45
N ILE A 64 -15.96 5.98 11.26
CA ILE A 64 -15.20 7.20 10.95
C ILE A 64 -15.55 7.66 9.53
N LEU A 65 -15.52 6.74 8.56
CA LEU A 65 -15.83 7.07 7.16
C LEU A 65 -17.29 7.55 6.95
N LYS A 66 -18.23 7.01 7.69
CA LYS A 66 -19.63 7.48 7.63
C LYS A 66 -19.79 8.96 7.97
N LYS A 67 -18.90 9.49 8.82
CA LYS A 67 -18.92 10.90 9.23
C LYS A 67 -18.19 11.82 8.24
N ALA A 68 -17.38 11.26 7.35
CA ALA A 68 -16.56 12.01 6.41
C ALA A 68 -17.35 12.37 5.12
N THR A 69 -18.44 13.10 5.27
CA THR A 69 -19.37 13.41 4.18
C THR A 69 -18.83 14.42 3.17
N GLN A 70 -17.73 15.09 3.47
CA GLN A 70 -17.06 16.03 2.55
C GLN A 70 -16.03 15.35 1.64
N LEU A 71 -15.67 14.09 1.90
CA LEU A 71 -14.73 13.36 1.07
C LEU A 71 -15.23 13.19 -0.35
N ARG A 72 -14.45 13.69 -1.29
CA ARG A 72 -14.69 13.60 -2.73
C ARG A 72 -14.03 12.40 -3.37
N VAL A 73 -12.95 11.89 -2.76
CA VAL A 73 -12.20 10.73 -3.24
C VAL A 73 -11.40 10.10 -2.11
N VAL A 74 -11.27 8.78 -2.15
CA VAL A 74 -10.29 8.02 -1.38
C VAL A 74 -9.32 7.38 -2.35
N ALA A 75 -8.01 7.62 -2.18
CA ALA A 75 -6.95 7.00 -2.95
C ALA A 75 -6.22 5.98 -2.07
N ARG A 76 -6.32 4.70 -2.41
CA ARG A 76 -5.56 3.65 -1.75
C ARG A 76 -4.19 3.52 -2.42
N HIS A 77 -3.12 3.85 -1.70
CA HIS A 77 -1.75 3.64 -2.15
C HIS A 77 -1.40 2.15 -2.15
N GLY A 78 -1.83 1.44 -3.17
CA GLY A 78 -1.65 0.01 -3.41
C GLY A 78 -2.82 -0.59 -4.20
N VAL A 79 -2.69 -1.86 -4.55
CA VAL A 79 -3.65 -2.60 -5.39
C VAL A 79 -4.83 -3.12 -4.57
N GLY A 80 -4.53 -3.86 -3.48
CA GLY A 80 -5.56 -4.38 -2.57
C GLY A 80 -6.20 -3.26 -1.74
N TYR A 81 -7.46 -3.39 -1.39
CA TYR A 81 -8.22 -2.40 -0.65
C TYR A 81 -9.05 -2.99 0.51
N ASP A 82 -8.62 -4.13 1.05
CA ASP A 82 -9.28 -4.83 2.17
C ASP A 82 -9.32 -3.99 3.46
N ASN A 83 -8.46 -2.99 3.55
CA ASN A 83 -8.40 -2.03 4.64
C ASN A 83 -9.36 -0.84 4.49
N VAL A 84 -10.14 -0.77 3.39
CA VAL A 84 -11.07 0.32 3.09
C VAL A 84 -12.50 -0.21 3.05
N PRO A 85 -13.42 0.31 3.86
CA PRO A 85 -14.83 -0.10 3.87
C PRO A 85 -15.55 0.43 2.62
N VAL A 86 -15.48 -0.30 1.52
CA VAL A 86 -16.02 0.11 0.20
C VAL A 86 -17.54 0.33 0.24
N ASP A 87 -18.24 -0.46 1.04
CA ASP A 87 -19.71 -0.30 1.17
C ASP A 87 -20.10 1.09 1.70
N VAL A 88 -19.31 1.62 2.65
CA VAL A 88 -19.53 2.98 3.18
C VAL A 88 -19.21 4.04 2.12
N LEU A 89 -18.11 3.86 1.38
CA LEU A 89 -17.77 4.77 0.29
C LEU A 89 -18.87 4.79 -0.79
N SER A 90 -19.41 3.62 -1.12
CA SER A 90 -20.51 3.48 -2.08
C SER A 90 -21.78 4.23 -1.61
N GLN A 91 -22.13 4.07 -0.32
CA GLN A 91 -23.26 4.81 0.28
C GLN A 91 -23.04 6.33 0.25
N ASN A 92 -21.81 6.77 0.51
CA ASN A 92 -21.43 8.18 0.48
C ASN A 92 -21.20 8.71 -0.94
N LYS A 93 -21.26 7.84 -1.98
CA LYS A 93 -20.92 8.16 -3.37
C LYS A 93 -19.50 8.70 -3.53
N THR A 94 -18.58 8.23 -2.71
CA THR A 94 -17.16 8.62 -2.72
C THR A 94 -16.38 7.58 -3.54
N PRO A 95 -15.76 7.94 -4.67
CA PRO A 95 -14.99 7.01 -5.47
C PRO A 95 -13.73 6.56 -4.73
N LEU A 96 -13.34 5.29 -4.95
CA LEU A 96 -12.09 4.71 -4.51
C LEU A 96 -11.17 4.56 -5.72
N ALA A 97 -9.98 5.17 -5.66
CA ALA A 97 -8.90 4.96 -6.60
C ALA A 97 -7.85 3.99 -6.00
N THR A 98 -7.29 3.12 -6.83
CA THR A 98 -6.19 2.21 -6.46
C THR A 98 -5.05 2.36 -7.46
N THR A 99 -3.89 1.78 -7.17
CA THR A 99 -2.72 1.85 -8.07
C THR A 99 -2.78 0.87 -9.25
N GLY A 100 -3.88 0.11 -9.39
CA GLY A 100 -4.04 -0.85 -10.48
C GLY A 100 -2.92 -1.88 -10.51
N ASP A 101 -2.25 -2.03 -11.64
CA ASP A 101 -1.20 -3.02 -11.91
C ASP A 101 0.23 -2.48 -11.73
N ALA A 102 0.40 -1.33 -11.07
CA ALA A 102 1.69 -0.63 -10.95
C ALA A 102 2.84 -1.48 -10.40
N ASN A 103 2.56 -2.51 -9.60
CA ASN A 103 3.56 -3.43 -9.04
C ASN A 103 3.46 -4.86 -9.60
N ALA A 104 2.69 -5.10 -10.67
CA ALA A 104 2.43 -6.46 -11.18
C ALA A 104 3.72 -7.19 -11.57
N VAL A 105 4.63 -6.50 -12.26
CA VAL A 105 5.93 -7.07 -12.66
C VAL A 105 6.75 -7.44 -11.43
N THR A 106 6.89 -6.53 -10.47
CA THR A 106 7.64 -6.77 -9.23
C THR A 106 7.08 -7.96 -8.44
N VAL A 107 5.74 -8.06 -8.36
CA VAL A 107 5.08 -9.19 -7.67
C VAL A 107 5.33 -10.50 -8.43
N ALA A 108 5.27 -10.49 -9.76
CA ALA A 108 5.55 -11.67 -10.57
C ALA A 108 7.00 -12.15 -10.36
N GLU A 109 7.98 -11.27 -10.45
CA GLU A 109 9.39 -11.60 -10.21
C GLU A 109 9.61 -12.16 -8.80
N HIS A 110 9.02 -11.55 -7.79
CA HIS A 110 9.12 -12.04 -6.41
C HIS A 110 8.45 -13.40 -6.23
N THR A 111 7.34 -13.65 -6.92
CA THR A 111 6.65 -14.95 -6.92
C THR A 111 7.55 -16.04 -7.47
N PHE A 112 8.18 -15.81 -8.62
CA PHE A 112 9.16 -16.75 -9.19
C PHE A 112 10.36 -16.98 -8.28
N TYR A 113 10.88 -15.91 -7.67
CA TYR A 113 11.94 -16.03 -6.67
C TYR A 113 11.54 -16.95 -5.52
N LEU A 114 10.35 -16.79 -4.95
CA LEU A 114 9.87 -17.64 -3.86
C LEU A 114 9.67 -19.09 -4.30
N ILE A 115 9.09 -19.34 -5.48
CA ILE A 115 8.89 -20.67 -6.04
C ILE A 115 10.24 -21.38 -6.21
N LEU A 116 11.21 -20.71 -6.83
CA LEU A 116 12.55 -21.27 -7.03
C LEU A 116 13.29 -21.48 -5.71
N THR A 117 13.18 -20.56 -4.78
CA THR A 117 13.80 -20.67 -3.44
C THR A 117 13.27 -21.89 -2.69
N LEU A 118 11.95 -22.12 -2.72
CA LEU A 118 11.34 -23.29 -2.11
C LEU A 118 11.74 -24.58 -2.82
N ALA A 119 11.59 -24.62 -4.14
CA ALA A 119 11.90 -25.84 -4.93
C ALA A 119 13.37 -26.23 -4.82
N LYS A 120 14.25 -25.28 -4.81
CA LYS A 120 15.71 -25.51 -4.73
C LYS A 120 16.25 -25.54 -3.30
N ARG A 121 15.41 -25.38 -2.28
CA ARG A 121 15.84 -25.27 -0.86
C ARG A 121 16.92 -24.20 -0.68
N GLY A 122 16.74 -23.07 -1.34
CA GLY A 122 17.79 -22.06 -1.47
C GLY A 122 18.31 -21.54 -0.14
N ARG A 123 17.45 -21.44 0.88
CA ARG A 123 17.83 -20.98 2.20
C ARG A 123 18.76 -21.97 2.92
N GLU A 124 18.43 -23.28 2.86
CA GLU A 124 19.24 -24.31 3.50
C GLU A 124 20.61 -24.43 2.81
N PHE A 125 20.65 -24.39 1.49
CA PHE A 125 21.91 -24.40 0.76
C PHE A 125 22.74 -23.15 1.01
N ASP A 126 22.17 -21.95 1.08
CA ASP A 126 22.90 -20.73 1.41
C ASP A 126 23.51 -20.82 2.82
N THR A 127 22.75 -21.32 3.80
CA THR A 127 23.23 -21.53 5.16
C THR A 127 24.39 -22.53 5.18
N ALA A 128 24.22 -23.68 4.57
CA ALA A 128 25.27 -24.72 4.51
C ALA A 128 26.57 -24.20 3.90
N VAL A 129 26.50 -23.42 2.82
CA VAL A 129 27.67 -22.81 2.19
C VAL A 129 28.36 -21.81 3.12
N ARG A 130 27.60 -20.96 3.81
CA ARG A 130 28.14 -19.96 4.76
C ARG A 130 28.82 -20.62 5.95
N ASP A 131 28.27 -21.74 6.42
CA ASP A 131 28.78 -22.50 7.56
C ASP A 131 29.94 -23.45 7.18
N GLY A 132 30.32 -23.50 5.89
CA GLY A 132 31.38 -24.37 5.39
C GLY A 132 30.96 -25.84 5.27
N GLU A 133 29.71 -26.16 5.36
CA GLU A 133 29.14 -27.51 5.33
C GLU A 133 28.97 -28.02 3.89
N TRP A 134 30.08 -28.08 3.14
CA TRP A 134 30.06 -28.46 1.73
C TRP A 134 29.46 -29.85 1.46
N GLU A 135 29.62 -30.78 2.40
CA GLU A 135 29.05 -32.15 2.26
C GLU A 135 27.53 -32.20 2.37
N SER A 136 26.88 -31.15 2.82
CA SER A 136 25.42 -31.03 2.87
C SER A 136 24.76 -31.23 1.49
N ARG A 137 25.48 -30.98 0.41
CA ARG A 137 25.05 -31.29 -0.96
C ARG A 137 24.65 -32.75 -1.19
N ASN A 138 25.20 -33.67 -0.38
CA ASN A 138 24.92 -35.12 -0.51
C ASN A 138 23.60 -35.50 0.15
N THR A 139 23.08 -34.67 1.06
CA THR A 139 21.86 -34.92 1.85
C THR A 139 20.73 -33.94 1.52
N LEU A 140 21.05 -32.69 1.21
CA LEU A 140 20.08 -31.70 0.79
C LEU A 140 19.72 -31.92 -0.69
N GLN A 141 18.43 -32.16 -0.94
CA GLN A 141 17.95 -32.36 -2.32
C GLN A 141 16.89 -31.32 -2.64
N GLY A 142 17.12 -30.52 -3.67
CA GLY A 142 16.13 -29.64 -4.27
C GLY A 142 15.30 -30.38 -5.33
N SER A 143 14.19 -29.80 -5.70
CA SER A 143 13.32 -30.29 -6.78
C SER A 143 13.54 -29.52 -8.07
N GLU A 144 13.41 -30.20 -9.20
CA GLU A 144 13.32 -29.54 -10.51
C GLU A 144 11.89 -29.12 -10.80
N LEU A 145 11.74 -27.98 -11.46
CA LEU A 145 10.44 -27.46 -11.90
C LEU A 145 10.10 -27.87 -13.33
N PHE A 146 11.06 -28.44 -14.06
CA PHE A 146 10.84 -28.88 -15.42
C PHE A 146 9.69 -29.91 -15.49
N GLY A 147 8.72 -29.66 -16.39
CA GLY A 147 7.55 -30.53 -16.58
C GLY A 147 6.53 -30.49 -15.42
N LYS A 148 6.67 -29.59 -14.47
CA LYS A 148 5.67 -29.38 -13.40
C LYS A 148 4.64 -28.35 -13.83
N ASN A 149 3.40 -28.55 -13.37
CA ASN A 149 2.33 -27.57 -13.52
C ASN A 149 2.38 -26.60 -12.31
N LEU A 150 2.14 -25.32 -12.58
CA LEU A 150 1.95 -24.26 -11.60
C LEU A 150 0.47 -24.01 -11.37
#